data_0c215b9d81da1487ec3416e9675fdd92
#
_entry.id   0c215b9d81da1487ec3416e9675fdd92
#
_cell.length_a   1.000
_cell.length_b   1.000
_cell.length_c   1.000
_cell.angle_alpha   90.00
_cell.angle_beta   90.00
_cell.angle_gamma   90.00
#
_symmetry.space_group_name_H-M   'P 1'
#
loop_
_entity.id
_entity.type
_entity.pdbx_description
1 polymer ?
#
loop_
_entity_poly.entity_id
_entity_poly.type
_entity_poly.pdbx_seq_one_letter_code
_entity_poly.pdbx_strand_id
1 'polypeptide(L)'
;LGKDVTDKFLAGLPGIQKEGCDGLITSARFILHRLPAHGRTVCLEFFGSAREATPAIVEIKDYCDAHPDVLLAGLEHLDARYLKAVGYATKSPRATRPNMVLLIDIVSDDETAVGVAASKIVQLANARGGEGFIAVSAETRKKFWLDRARTAAIAAHTNAFKINEDVVIPLPRLGDYTDGIERINIELSIANKLKLCDALAGFFAAPLPLLEDDDTVADPAQVAEKQAQAQALVAAVRERWANYLANLDAPFAPPSPASGGGAGGEGRDTVARASWGGAGGEGAVPLTVFAALRDKQVRVSWKRELRRELHQLFVGREYTRILEACDRLHGEILKSRVFVALHMHAGDGNVHTNIPVNSDDYAMLQTANAAVARIMKLATDLGGVISGEHGIGLTKLEFLDDATLASFAEYKKKVDPHGRFNKGKLMR
;
A
#
# COMPACT_ATOMS: atom_id res chain seq x y z
N LEU A 1 3.70 -28.34 -3.48
CA LEU A 1 3.94 -27.62 -2.21
C LEU A 1 4.48 -26.20 -2.46
N GLY A 2 3.86 -25.41 -3.28
CA GLY A 2 4.21 -24.01 -3.48
C GLY A 2 3.62 -23.09 -2.42
N LYS A 3 3.70 -21.79 -2.61
CA LYS A 3 2.96 -20.75 -1.89
C LYS A 3 1.55 -20.69 -2.47
N ASP A 4 0.68 -21.55 -2.00
CA ASP A 4 -0.70 -21.64 -2.42
C ASP A 4 -1.63 -21.28 -1.25
N VAL A 5 -2.93 -21.29 -1.48
CA VAL A 5 -3.95 -21.01 -0.47
C VAL A 5 -4.23 -22.15 0.49
N THR A 6 -3.37 -23.18 0.52
CA THR A 6 -3.47 -24.26 1.51
C THR A 6 -2.80 -23.85 2.82
N ASP A 7 -3.34 -24.33 3.92
CA ASP A 7 -2.75 -24.18 5.24
C ASP A 7 -1.54 -25.09 5.41
N LYS A 8 -0.33 -24.54 5.19
CA LYS A 8 0.93 -25.27 5.32
C LYS A 8 1.35 -25.55 6.75
N PHE A 9 0.71 -24.92 7.69
CA PHE A 9 0.87 -25.15 9.10
C PHE A 9 0.55 -26.60 9.49
N LEU A 10 -0.51 -27.20 8.91
CA LEU A 10 -0.88 -28.59 9.09
C LEU A 10 -0.41 -29.50 7.95
N ALA A 11 -0.30 -28.97 6.74
CA ALA A 11 0.13 -29.71 5.57
C ALA A 11 1.67 -29.71 5.42
N GLY A 12 2.16 -30.56 4.54
CA GLY A 12 3.57 -30.64 4.17
C GLY A 12 4.40 -31.57 5.07
N LEU A 13 5.72 -31.46 4.89
CA LEU A 13 6.67 -32.31 5.58
C LEU A 13 6.84 -31.93 7.05
N PRO A 14 7.22 -32.85 7.95
CA PRO A 14 7.62 -32.54 9.31
C PRO A 14 8.67 -31.45 9.34
N GLY A 15 8.57 -30.52 10.30
CA GLY A 15 9.47 -29.38 10.45
C GLY A 15 9.16 -28.18 9.55
N ILE A 16 8.47 -28.36 8.43
CA ILE A 16 8.10 -27.24 7.53
C ILE A 16 6.91 -26.47 8.11
N GLN A 17 7.10 -25.17 8.36
CA GLN A 17 6.13 -24.27 8.97
C GLN A 17 5.54 -24.78 10.31
N LYS A 18 6.26 -25.63 10.99
CA LYS A 18 5.91 -26.16 12.33
C LYS A 18 6.66 -25.40 13.43
N GLU A 19 7.50 -24.43 13.08
CA GLU A 19 8.21 -23.53 14.00
C GLU A 19 9.03 -24.28 15.09
N GLY A 20 9.59 -25.42 14.72
CA GLY A 20 10.33 -26.28 15.63
C GLY A 20 9.49 -26.95 16.74
N CYS A 21 8.15 -26.97 16.58
CA CYS A 21 7.25 -27.59 17.57
C CYS A 21 7.21 -29.12 17.47
N ASP A 22 7.62 -29.70 16.35
CA ASP A 22 7.56 -31.14 16.07
C ASP A 22 8.94 -31.80 16.00
N GLY A 23 10.01 -31.02 16.12
CA GLY A 23 11.38 -31.56 16.10
C GLY A 23 12.43 -30.58 15.62
N LEU A 24 13.64 -31.05 15.40
CA LEU A 24 14.77 -30.30 14.86
C LEU A 24 15.14 -30.84 13.48
N ILE A 25 15.30 -29.96 12.51
CA ILE A 25 15.82 -30.31 11.19
C ILE A 25 17.34 -30.40 11.30
N THR A 26 17.90 -31.63 11.20
CA THR A 26 19.36 -31.87 11.29
C THR A 26 20.01 -31.95 9.94
N SER A 27 19.28 -32.31 8.91
CA SER A 27 19.77 -32.39 7.53
C SER A 27 18.62 -32.27 6.55
N ALA A 28 18.94 -31.80 5.33
CA ALA A 28 17.96 -31.70 4.25
C ALA A 28 18.62 -32.14 2.92
N ARG A 29 17.86 -32.86 2.09
CA ARG A 29 18.28 -33.19 0.72
C ARG A 29 17.40 -32.46 -0.26
N PHE A 30 18.01 -31.63 -1.11
CA PHE A 30 17.33 -30.81 -2.11
C PHE A 30 17.48 -31.45 -3.50
N ILE A 31 16.41 -31.41 -4.28
CA ILE A 31 16.45 -31.67 -5.72
C ILE A 31 16.72 -30.34 -6.39
N LEU A 32 17.83 -30.24 -7.11
CA LEU A 32 18.20 -29.02 -7.83
C LEU A 32 17.75 -29.14 -9.28
N HIS A 33 17.27 -28.03 -9.80
CA HIS A 33 16.98 -27.90 -11.22
C HIS A 33 18.21 -27.38 -11.98
N ARG A 34 18.41 -27.85 -13.19
CA ARG A 34 19.45 -27.29 -14.08
C ARG A 34 19.07 -25.84 -14.41
N LEU A 35 20.02 -24.92 -14.33
CA LEU A 35 19.81 -23.54 -14.74
C LEU A 35 19.65 -23.49 -16.28
N PRO A 36 18.53 -22.97 -16.82
CA PRO A 36 18.36 -22.80 -18.26
C PRO A 36 19.39 -21.83 -18.85
N ALA A 37 19.73 -22.03 -20.13
CA ALA A 37 20.81 -21.31 -20.79
C ALA A 37 20.49 -19.82 -21.03
N HIS A 38 19.23 -19.50 -21.30
CA HIS A 38 18.78 -18.18 -21.68
C HIS A 38 17.77 -17.62 -20.68
N GLY A 39 17.80 -16.31 -20.47
CA GLY A 39 16.84 -15.62 -19.61
C GLY A 39 16.59 -14.17 -20.03
N ARG A 40 15.40 -13.69 -19.72
CA ARG A 40 15.01 -12.29 -19.87
C ARG A 40 14.35 -11.81 -18.59
N THR A 41 14.62 -10.57 -18.22
CA THR A 41 13.85 -9.87 -17.17
C THR A 41 12.95 -8.85 -17.84
N VAL A 42 11.66 -8.90 -17.55
CA VAL A 42 10.68 -7.94 -18.05
C VAL A 42 10.23 -7.07 -16.88
N CYS A 43 10.30 -5.76 -17.06
CA CYS A 43 9.76 -4.78 -16.12
C CYS A 43 8.52 -4.15 -16.74
N LEU A 44 7.39 -4.22 -16.08
CA LEU A 44 6.12 -3.65 -16.52
C LEU A 44 5.71 -2.53 -15.56
N GLU A 45 5.42 -1.35 -16.10
CA GLU A 45 5.00 -0.17 -15.35
C GLU A 45 3.54 0.16 -15.68
N PHE A 46 2.67 0.21 -14.65
CA PHE A 46 1.25 0.52 -14.79
C PHE A 46 0.95 1.86 -14.10
N PHE A 47 0.33 2.78 -14.83
CA PHE A 47 0.06 4.15 -14.38
C PHE A 47 -1.41 4.37 -14.01
N GLY A 48 -2.29 3.47 -14.42
CA GLY A 48 -3.72 3.45 -14.10
C GLY A 48 -4.02 2.84 -12.72
N SER A 49 -5.25 2.38 -12.55
CA SER A 49 -5.69 1.67 -11.35
C SER A 49 -4.94 0.34 -11.17
N ALA A 50 -4.45 0.07 -9.96
CA ALA A 50 -3.84 -1.22 -9.65
C ALA A 50 -4.83 -2.38 -9.82
N ARG A 51 -6.12 -2.16 -9.52
CA ARG A 51 -7.18 -3.16 -9.73
C ARG A 51 -7.30 -3.58 -11.21
N GLU A 52 -7.22 -2.62 -12.14
CA GLU A 52 -7.30 -2.90 -13.59
C GLU A 52 -6.04 -3.58 -14.13
N ALA A 53 -4.89 -3.30 -13.49
CA ALA A 53 -3.61 -3.89 -13.87
C ALA A 53 -3.41 -5.30 -13.30
N THR A 54 -3.97 -5.62 -12.13
CA THR A 54 -3.76 -6.90 -11.44
C THR A 54 -4.11 -8.14 -12.28
N PRO A 55 -5.17 -8.16 -13.13
CA PRO A 55 -5.43 -9.31 -13.99
C PRO A 55 -4.30 -9.66 -14.96
N ALA A 56 -3.39 -8.72 -15.27
CA ALA A 56 -2.19 -9.04 -16.05
C ALA A 56 -1.32 -10.13 -15.39
N ILE A 57 -1.33 -10.22 -14.06
CA ILE A 57 -0.60 -11.25 -13.30
C ILE A 57 -1.11 -12.64 -13.68
N VAL A 58 -2.44 -12.81 -13.69
CA VAL A 58 -3.09 -14.09 -14.05
C VAL A 58 -2.82 -14.44 -15.52
N GLU A 59 -3.02 -13.47 -16.43
CA GLU A 59 -2.80 -13.67 -17.85
C GLU A 59 -1.36 -14.04 -18.20
N ILE A 60 -0.38 -13.42 -17.53
CA ILE A 60 1.03 -13.74 -17.70
C ILE A 60 1.33 -15.14 -17.19
N LYS A 61 0.79 -15.49 -16.02
CA LYS A 61 0.97 -16.83 -15.47
C LYS A 61 0.34 -17.90 -16.37
N ASP A 62 -0.92 -17.71 -16.77
CA ASP A 62 -1.63 -18.65 -17.64
C ASP A 62 -0.91 -18.81 -18.97
N TYR A 63 -0.37 -17.74 -19.53
CA TYR A 63 0.44 -17.81 -20.75
C TYR A 63 1.70 -18.67 -20.53
N CYS A 64 2.46 -18.46 -19.45
CA CYS A 64 3.67 -19.23 -19.16
C CYS A 64 3.34 -20.69 -18.87
N ASP A 65 2.27 -20.96 -18.11
CA ASP A 65 1.83 -22.33 -17.80
C ASP A 65 1.40 -23.11 -19.06
N ALA A 66 0.86 -22.41 -20.07
CA ALA A 66 0.50 -23.00 -21.37
C ALA A 66 1.71 -23.23 -22.31
N HIS A 67 2.89 -22.71 -21.98
CA HIS A 67 4.10 -22.78 -22.79
C HIS A 67 5.25 -23.42 -22.00
N PRO A 68 5.29 -24.74 -21.84
CA PRO A 68 6.23 -25.45 -20.94
C PRO A 68 7.71 -25.37 -21.38
N ASP A 69 7.98 -24.88 -22.58
CA ASP A 69 9.31 -24.54 -23.08
C ASP A 69 9.89 -23.27 -22.44
N VAL A 70 9.06 -22.48 -21.75
CA VAL A 70 9.45 -21.27 -21.02
C VAL A 70 9.03 -21.39 -19.55
N LEU A 71 10.00 -21.27 -18.66
CA LEU A 71 9.74 -21.27 -17.22
C LEU A 71 9.60 -19.82 -16.69
N LEU A 72 8.49 -19.55 -16.03
CA LEU A 72 8.32 -18.35 -15.20
C LEU A 72 9.12 -18.52 -13.91
N ALA A 73 10.33 -17.98 -13.89
CA ALA A 73 11.26 -18.13 -12.76
C ALA A 73 10.97 -17.15 -11.61
N GLY A 74 10.27 -16.07 -11.88
CA GLY A 74 9.84 -15.12 -10.87
C GLY A 74 8.84 -14.11 -11.42
N LEU A 75 7.86 -13.72 -10.61
CA LEU A 75 6.91 -12.66 -10.90
C LEU A 75 6.65 -11.88 -9.62
N GLU A 76 7.27 -10.71 -9.52
CA GLU A 76 7.24 -9.84 -8.34
C GLU A 76 6.39 -8.62 -8.60
N HIS A 77 5.64 -8.18 -7.59
CA HIS A 77 4.81 -6.98 -7.63
C HIS A 77 5.28 -5.96 -6.59
N LEU A 78 5.30 -4.68 -6.98
CA LEU A 78 5.60 -3.54 -6.12
C LEU A 78 4.47 -2.50 -6.24
N ASP A 79 3.89 -2.08 -5.12
CA ASP A 79 2.85 -1.05 -5.11
C ASP A 79 3.42 0.38 -5.13
N ALA A 80 2.56 1.39 -5.32
CA ALA A 80 2.94 2.80 -5.39
C ALA A 80 3.66 3.30 -4.11
N ARG A 81 3.31 2.75 -2.93
CA ARG A 81 3.92 3.13 -1.65
C ARG A 81 5.31 2.55 -1.52
N TYR A 82 5.46 1.29 -1.92
CA TYR A 82 6.76 0.63 -2.00
C TYR A 82 7.68 1.37 -2.97
N LEU A 83 7.22 1.64 -4.19
CA LEU A 83 7.98 2.36 -5.23
C LEU A 83 8.42 3.75 -4.75
N LYS A 84 7.57 4.44 -3.98
CA LYS A 84 7.94 5.72 -3.36
C LYS A 84 9.04 5.56 -2.32
N ALA A 85 8.94 4.55 -1.46
CA ALA A 85 9.88 4.32 -0.37
C ALA A 85 11.27 3.94 -0.87
N VAL A 86 11.38 3.10 -1.91
CA VAL A 86 12.67 2.68 -2.48
C VAL A 86 13.29 3.71 -3.44
N GLY A 87 12.57 4.80 -3.74
CA GLY A 87 13.04 5.81 -4.69
C GLY A 87 13.10 5.28 -6.13
N TYR A 88 12.11 4.44 -6.50
CA TYR A 88 12.06 3.81 -7.81
C TYR A 88 12.20 4.82 -8.96
N ALA A 89 13.15 4.55 -9.85
CA ALA A 89 13.35 5.32 -11.07
C ALA A 89 12.48 4.73 -12.20
N THR A 90 11.48 5.51 -12.63
CA THR A 90 10.58 5.16 -13.75
C THR A 90 11.40 4.96 -15.02
N LYS A 91 11.16 3.88 -15.74
CA LYS A 91 11.82 3.54 -17.02
C LYS A 91 11.08 4.16 -18.21
N SER A 92 9.79 4.34 -18.06
CA SER A 92 8.95 5.09 -19.01
C SER A 92 9.36 6.56 -19.06
N PRO A 93 9.22 7.24 -20.22
CA PRO A 93 9.43 8.69 -20.34
C PRO A 93 8.36 9.52 -19.63
N ARG A 94 7.37 8.92 -18.98
CA ARG A 94 6.31 9.62 -18.24
C ARG A 94 6.88 10.36 -17.03
N ALA A 95 6.40 11.58 -16.80
CA ALA A 95 6.78 12.39 -15.66
C ALA A 95 6.23 11.84 -14.31
N THR A 96 5.23 10.96 -14.35
CA THR A 96 4.58 10.41 -13.16
C THR A 96 5.19 9.05 -12.81
N ARG A 97 5.25 8.75 -11.50
CA ARG A 97 5.64 7.42 -11.03
C ARG A 97 4.50 6.43 -11.29
N PRO A 98 4.80 5.16 -11.67
CA PRO A 98 3.79 4.13 -11.81
C PRO A 98 3.09 3.84 -10.48
N ASN A 99 1.84 3.40 -10.56
CA ASN A 99 1.06 2.95 -9.41
C ASN A 99 1.35 1.47 -9.06
N MET A 100 1.81 0.70 -10.04
CA MET A 100 2.19 -0.70 -9.89
C MET A 100 3.35 -1.03 -10.83
N VAL A 101 4.29 -1.83 -10.36
CA VAL A 101 5.37 -2.42 -11.18
C VAL A 101 5.36 -3.93 -11.02
N LEU A 102 5.50 -4.66 -12.13
CA LEU A 102 5.80 -6.08 -12.12
C LEU A 102 7.24 -6.28 -12.62
N LEU A 103 8.00 -7.10 -11.89
CA LEU A 103 9.31 -7.60 -12.31
C LEU A 103 9.19 -9.11 -12.56
N ILE A 104 9.55 -9.54 -13.77
CA ILE A 104 9.31 -10.88 -14.25
C ILE A 104 10.60 -11.46 -14.78
N ASP A 105 10.99 -12.62 -14.27
CA ASP A 105 12.07 -13.41 -14.86
C ASP A 105 11.49 -14.64 -15.57
N ILE A 106 11.82 -14.77 -16.84
CA ILE A 106 11.53 -15.95 -17.65
C ILE A 106 12.83 -16.55 -18.17
N VAL A 107 12.89 -17.87 -18.18
CA VAL A 107 14.08 -18.64 -18.57
C VAL A 107 13.71 -19.81 -19.48
N SER A 108 14.61 -20.18 -20.39
CA SER A 108 14.46 -21.31 -21.29
C SER A 108 15.83 -21.79 -21.78
N ASP A 109 15.90 -22.99 -22.33
CA ASP A 109 17.06 -23.45 -23.08
C ASP A 109 17.00 -23.02 -24.56
N ASP A 110 15.84 -22.52 -25.02
CA ASP A 110 15.64 -21.91 -26.34
C ASP A 110 15.59 -20.39 -26.25
N GLU A 111 16.56 -19.71 -26.87
CA GLU A 111 16.65 -18.26 -26.90
C GLU A 111 15.48 -17.62 -27.64
N THR A 112 14.97 -18.27 -28.69
CA THR A 112 13.83 -17.76 -29.45
C THR A 112 12.56 -17.82 -28.61
N ALA A 113 12.31 -18.95 -27.94
CA ALA A 113 11.14 -19.12 -27.07
C ALA A 113 11.10 -18.07 -25.95
N VAL A 114 12.23 -17.81 -25.27
CA VAL A 114 12.28 -16.78 -24.21
C VAL A 114 12.09 -15.37 -24.77
N GLY A 115 12.55 -15.09 -25.99
CA GLY A 115 12.35 -13.81 -26.67
C GLY A 115 10.89 -13.56 -27.05
N VAL A 116 10.22 -14.58 -27.61
CA VAL A 116 8.80 -14.56 -27.95
C VAL A 116 7.94 -14.37 -26.69
N ALA A 117 8.23 -15.12 -25.63
CA ALA A 117 7.51 -15.00 -24.37
C ALA A 117 7.66 -13.61 -23.73
N ALA A 118 8.88 -13.03 -23.71
CA ALA A 118 9.10 -11.68 -23.22
C ALA A 118 8.26 -10.65 -23.99
N SER A 119 8.20 -10.77 -25.31
CA SER A 119 7.41 -9.88 -26.18
C SER A 119 5.91 -10.04 -25.91
N LYS A 120 5.43 -11.28 -25.72
CA LYS A 120 4.03 -11.55 -25.41
C LYS A 120 3.61 -11.00 -24.05
N ILE A 121 4.46 -11.12 -23.04
CA ILE A 121 4.24 -10.53 -21.70
C ILE A 121 4.08 -9.01 -21.79
N VAL A 122 4.92 -8.33 -22.58
CA VAL A 122 4.79 -6.88 -22.82
C VAL A 122 3.46 -6.55 -23.52
N GLN A 123 3.04 -7.35 -24.51
CA GLN A 123 1.74 -7.16 -25.18
C GLN A 123 0.56 -7.29 -24.22
N LEU A 124 0.58 -8.27 -23.31
CA LEU A 124 -0.46 -8.46 -22.29
C LEU A 124 -0.54 -7.22 -21.36
N ALA A 125 0.61 -6.69 -20.93
CA ALA A 125 0.66 -5.50 -20.12
C ALA A 125 0.14 -4.25 -20.87
N ASN A 126 0.53 -4.07 -22.13
CA ASN A 126 0.11 -2.95 -22.96
C ASN A 126 -1.43 -2.95 -23.18
N ALA A 127 -2.04 -4.12 -23.32
CA ALA A 127 -3.49 -4.26 -23.42
C ALA A 127 -4.24 -3.79 -22.16
N ARG A 128 -3.53 -3.69 -21.03
CA ARG A 128 -4.03 -3.19 -19.75
C ARG A 128 -3.46 -1.82 -19.36
N GLY A 129 -3.00 -1.04 -20.35
CA GLY A 129 -2.45 0.31 -20.13
C GLY A 129 -1.10 0.34 -19.41
N GLY A 130 -0.39 -0.77 -19.38
CA GLY A 130 1.00 -0.85 -18.90
C GLY A 130 2.02 -0.52 -19.99
N GLU A 131 3.27 -0.32 -19.58
CA GLU A 131 4.43 -0.19 -20.48
C GLU A 131 5.50 -1.18 -20.07
N GLY A 132 6.07 -1.91 -21.03
CA GLY A 132 7.00 -2.99 -20.77
C GLY A 132 8.41 -2.73 -21.31
N PHE A 133 9.41 -3.14 -20.52
CA PHE A 133 10.84 -3.01 -20.81
C PHE A 133 11.51 -4.36 -20.64
N ILE A 134 12.25 -4.83 -21.65
CA ILE A 134 12.91 -6.13 -21.65
C ILE A 134 14.41 -5.93 -21.45
N ALA A 135 14.95 -6.55 -20.40
CA ALA A 135 16.38 -6.63 -20.14
C ALA A 135 16.94 -7.96 -20.65
N VAL A 136 17.85 -7.88 -21.60
CA VAL A 136 18.50 -9.03 -22.23
C VAL A 136 19.84 -9.35 -21.53
N SER A 137 20.68 -8.32 -21.31
CA SER A 137 21.99 -8.53 -20.69
C SER A 137 21.87 -8.78 -19.17
N ALA A 138 22.79 -9.60 -18.64
CA ALA A 138 22.85 -9.89 -17.22
C ALA A 138 22.99 -8.61 -16.36
N GLU A 139 23.73 -7.61 -16.85
CA GLU A 139 23.91 -6.33 -16.16
C GLU A 139 22.59 -5.54 -16.05
N THR A 140 21.84 -5.45 -17.17
CA THR A 140 20.54 -4.74 -17.16
C THR A 140 19.51 -5.49 -16.32
N ARG A 141 19.49 -6.83 -16.37
CA ARG A 141 18.65 -7.67 -15.50
C ARG A 141 18.95 -7.40 -14.03
N LYS A 142 20.21 -7.38 -13.63
CA LYS A 142 20.62 -7.04 -12.26
C LYS A 142 20.15 -5.63 -11.84
N LYS A 143 20.21 -4.65 -12.72
CA LYS A 143 19.72 -3.28 -12.44
C LYS A 143 18.21 -3.27 -12.17
N PHE A 144 17.40 -4.05 -12.90
CA PHE A 144 15.97 -4.14 -12.67
C PHE A 144 15.62 -4.71 -11.29
N TRP A 145 16.42 -5.69 -10.82
CA TRP A 145 16.22 -6.32 -9.51
C TRP A 145 16.72 -5.50 -8.32
N LEU A 146 17.57 -4.48 -8.54
CA LEU A 146 18.08 -3.64 -7.44
C LEU A 146 16.97 -2.93 -6.66
N ASP A 147 15.93 -2.48 -7.33
CA ASP A 147 14.81 -1.79 -6.67
C ASP A 147 14.03 -2.76 -5.76
N ARG A 148 13.91 -4.02 -6.15
CA ARG A 148 13.28 -5.07 -5.34
C ARG A 148 14.13 -5.46 -4.13
N ALA A 149 15.45 -5.38 -4.24
CA ALA A 149 16.37 -5.73 -3.16
C ALA A 149 16.36 -4.70 -2.01
N ARG A 150 15.86 -3.48 -2.23
CA ARG A 150 15.86 -2.38 -1.25
C ARG A 150 14.68 -2.41 -0.26
N THR A 151 14.25 -3.60 0.17
CA THR A 151 13.07 -3.75 1.07
C THR A 151 13.20 -3.01 2.40
N ALA A 152 14.43 -2.81 2.91
CA ALA A 152 14.69 -2.06 4.13
C ALA A 152 14.35 -0.55 4.01
N ALA A 153 14.30 0.00 2.79
CA ALA A 153 14.01 1.41 2.56
C ALA A 153 12.61 1.83 3.04
N ILE A 154 11.66 0.91 3.14
CA ILE A 154 10.31 1.19 3.66
C ILE A 154 10.37 1.66 5.12
N ALA A 155 11.29 1.11 5.92
CA ALA A 155 11.49 1.51 7.31
C ALA A 155 12.42 2.72 7.48
N ALA A 156 13.03 3.24 6.41
CA ALA A 156 14.00 4.34 6.49
C ALA A 156 13.42 5.66 7.01
N HIS A 157 12.10 5.81 7.00
CA HIS A 157 11.39 6.99 7.50
C HIS A 157 10.89 6.84 8.95
N THR A 158 11.18 5.71 9.58
CA THR A 158 10.83 5.41 10.96
C THR A 158 12.10 5.02 11.71
N ASN A 159 12.15 5.28 13.00
CA ASN A 159 13.31 4.94 13.85
C ASN A 159 13.24 3.53 14.43
N ALA A 160 12.39 2.65 13.89
CA ALA A 160 12.14 1.38 14.53
C ALA A 160 12.14 0.17 13.61
N PHE A 161 10.99 -0.34 13.37
CA PHE A 161 10.82 -1.61 12.67
C PHE A 161 9.59 -1.53 11.74
N LYS A 162 9.50 -2.49 10.86
CA LYS A 162 8.29 -2.73 10.08
C LYS A 162 7.63 -4.01 10.55
N ILE A 163 6.35 -3.97 10.78
CA ILE A 163 5.52 -5.18 10.84
C ILE A 163 5.45 -5.69 9.40
N ASN A 164 5.86 -6.93 9.20
CA ASN A 164 5.90 -7.56 7.88
C ASN A 164 5.15 -8.88 7.95
N GLU A 165 3.85 -8.82 7.74
CA GLU A 165 3.00 -10.00 7.69
C GLU A 165 2.79 -10.44 6.24
N ASP A 166 2.65 -11.74 6.04
CA ASP A 166 2.35 -12.30 4.73
C ASP A 166 1.03 -13.09 4.76
N VAL A 167 0.37 -13.06 3.62
CA VAL A 167 -0.84 -13.84 3.36
C VAL A 167 -0.74 -14.45 1.96
N VAL A 168 -1.55 -15.47 1.66
CA VAL A 168 -1.69 -15.95 0.28
C VAL A 168 -3.13 -15.73 -0.16
N ILE A 169 -3.29 -15.09 -1.30
CA ILE A 169 -4.58 -14.74 -1.89
C ILE A 169 -4.75 -15.52 -3.19
N PRO A 170 -5.92 -16.13 -3.44
CA PRO A 170 -6.21 -16.71 -4.76
C PRO A 170 -5.98 -15.68 -5.87
N LEU A 171 -5.23 -16.04 -6.91
CA LEU A 171 -4.83 -15.10 -7.96
C LEU A 171 -5.99 -14.28 -8.54
N PRO A 172 -7.17 -14.85 -8.84
CA PRO A 172 -8.31 -14.09 -9.35
C PRO A 172 -8.84 -13.03 -8.35
N ARG A 173 -8.52 -13.16 -7.05
CA ARG A 173 -8.98 -12.25 -5.98
C ARG A 173 -7.95 -11.19 -5.59
N LEU A 174 -6.76 -11.16 -6.22
CA LEU A 174 -5.72 -10.18 -5.93
C LEU A 174 -6.20 -8.73 -6.13
N GLY A 175 -7.04 -8.47 -7.13
CA GLY A 175 -7.63 -7.14 -7.34
C GLY A 175 -8.52 -6.70 -6.17
N ASP A 176 -9.36 -7.60 -5.65
CA ASP A 176 -10.22 -7.34 -4.50
C ASP A 176 -9.39 -7.11 -3.22
N TYR A 177 -8.32 -7.90 -3.06
CA TYR A 177 -7.39 -7.72 -1.96
C TYR A 177 -6.68 -6.34 -2.02
N THR A 178 -6.19 -5.95 -3.19
CA THR A 178 -5.54 -4.65 -3.39
C THR A 178 -6.49 -3.49 -3.07
N ASP A 179 -7.75 -3.57 -3.48
CA ASP A 179 -8.78 -2.58 -3.14
C ASP A 179 -9.04 -2.54 -1.63
N GLY A 180 -9.13 -3.70 -0.97
CA GLY A 180 -9.30 -3.78 0.48
C GLY A 180 -8.14 -3.12 1.24
N ILE A 181 -6.90 -3.35 0.81
CA ILE A 181 -5.72 -2.69 1.39
C ILE A 181 -5.74 -1.17 1.11
N GLU A 182 -6.13 -0.75 -0.10
CA GLU A 182 -6.24 0.68 -0.39
C GLU A 182 -7.32 1.35 0.47
N ARG A 183 -8.43 0.65 0.75
CA ARG A 183 -9.45 1.12 1.69
C ARG A 183 -8.88 1.34 3.09
N ILE A 184 -8.14 0.36 3.63
CA ILE A 184 -7.45 0.49 4.92
C ILE A 184 -6.52 1.72 4.90
N ASN A 185 -5.75 1.90 3.84
CA ASN A 185 -4.83 3.02 3.69
C ASN A 185 -5.53 4.39 3.63
N ILE A 186 -6.65 4.49 2.93
CA ILE A 186 -7.47 5.71 2.84
C ILE A 186 -8.00 6.07 4.22
N GLU A 187 -8.59 5.11 4.92
CA GLU A 187 -9.15 5.31 6.26
C GLU A 187 -8.06 5.76 7.25
N LEU A 188 -6.91 5.06 7.29
CA LEU A 188 -5.77 5.43 8.14
C LEU A 188 -5.23 6.83 7.79
N SER A 189 -5.16 7.16 6.50
CA SER A 189 -4.68 8.47 6.05
C SER A 189 -5.63 9.60 6.45
N ILE A 190 -6.95 9.42 6.32
CA ILE A 190 -7.94 10.42 6.71
C ILE A 190 -7.95 10.55 8.23
N ALA A 191 -7.95 9.45 8.98
CA ALA A 191 -7.91 9.48 10.43
C ALA A 191 -6.68 10.25 10.97
N ASN A 192 -5.50 10.03 10.39
CA ASN A 192 -4.30 10.80 10.75
C ASN A 192 -4.44 12.30 10.43
N LYS A 193 -5.08 12.66 9.32
CA LYS A 193 -5.34 14.06 8.96
C LYS A 193 -6.41 14.73 9.80
N LEU A 194 -7.37 13.98 10.31
CA LEU A 194 -8.34 14.49 11.29
C LEU A 194 -7.65 14.87 12.61
N LYS A 195 -6.67 14.06 13.07
CA LYS A 195 -5.82 14.45 14.21
C LYS A 195 -5.08 15.77 13.97
N LEU A 196 -4.64 16.02 12.73
CA LEU A 196 -4.03 17.31 12.38
C LEU A 196 -5.05 18.46 12.48
N CYS A 197 -6.29 18.27 12.00
CA CYS A 197 -7.34 19.28 12.15
C CYS A 197 -7.64 19.56 13.63
N ASP A 198 -7.69 18.53 14.48
CA ASP A 198 -7.88 18.68 15.93
C ASP A 198 -6.73 19.45 16.59
N ALA A 199 -5.49 19.17 16.22
CA ALA A 199 -4.32 19.90 16.72
C ALA A 199 -4.31 21.37 16.25
N LEU A 200 -4.66 21.65 15.00
CA LEU A 200 -4.79 23.01 14.48
C LEU A 200 -5.96 23.76 15.11
N ALA A 201 -7.09 23.11 15.36
CA ALA A 201 -8.21 23.72 16.07
C ALA A 201 -7.81 24.14 17.49
N GLY A 202 -7.08 23.28 18.22
CA GLY A 202 -6.53 23.63 19.53
C GLY A 202 -5.50 24.77 19.46
N PHE A 203 -4.64 24.77 18.44
CA PHE A 203 -3.67 25.86 18.23
C PHE A 203 -4.37 27.20 17.96
N PHE A 204 -5.37 27.23 17.08
CA PHE A 204 -6.12 28.46 16.78
C PHE A 204 -7.15 28.85 17.87
N ALA A 205 -7.40 28.00 18.86
CA ALA A 205 -8.20 28.39 20.05
C ALA A 205 -7.36 29.11 21.12
N ALA A 206 -6.03 29.04 21.07
CA ALA A 206 -5.10 29.68 21.99
C ALA A 206 -4.61 31.05 21.44
N PRO A 207 -3.97 31.88 22.27
CA PRO A 207 -3.29 33.10 21.79
C PRO A 207 -2.25 32.75 20.73
N LEU A 208 -2.25 33.49 19.63
CA LEU A 208 -1.37 33.20 18.49
C LEU A 208 0.04 33.77 18.74
N PRO A 209 1.11 33.04 18.39
CA PRO A 209 2.49 33.52 18.50
C PRO A 209 2.76 34.49 17.34
N LEU A 210 2.75 35.77 17.62
CA LEU A 210 3.12 36.81 16.67
C LEU A 210 4.62 37.08 16.72
N LEU A 211 5.17 37.53 15.59
CA LEU A 211 6.51 38.12 15.55
C LEU A 211 6.35 39.61 15.79
N GLU A 212 6.75 40.07 16.97
CA GLU A 212 6.80 41.48 17.32
C GLU A 212 8.25 41.95 17.27
N ASP A 213 8.51 42.98 16.48
CA ASP A 213 9.76 43.73 16.45
C ASP A 213 9.44 45.23 16.34
N ASP A 214 10.47 46.09 16.48
CA ASP A 214 10.29 47.54 16.52
C ASP A 214 9.57 48.13 15.27
N ASP A 215 9.59 47.38 14.15
CA ASP A 215 9.02 47.80 12.87
C ASP A 215 7.67 47.12 12.54
N THR A 216 7.24 46.12 13.34
CA THR A 216 6.10 45.27 13.01
C THR A 216 5.15 45.09 14.20
N VAL A 217 4.09 45.85 14.29
CA VAL A 217 3.03 45.70 15.29
C VAL A 217 1.76 45.19 14.60
N ALA A 218 1.34 43.99 14.97
CA ALA A 218 0.09 43.42 14.43
C ALA A 218 -1.12 44.10 15.07
N ASP A 219 -2.10 44.53 14.25
CA ASP A 219 -3.38 45.03 14.74
C ASP A 219 -4.17 43.90 15.43
N PRO A 220 -4.49 44.04 16.74
CA PRO A 220 -5.21 42.98 17.45
C PRO A 220 -6.57 42.63 16.85
N ALA A 221 -7.28 43.60 16.24
CA ALA A 221 -8.55 43.35 15.60
C ALA A 221 -8.41 42.49 14.33
N GLN A 222 -7.38 42.78 13.51
CA GLN A 222 -7.06 41.95 12.34
C GLN A 222 -6.59 40.55 12.73
N VAL A 223 -5.81 40.44 13.80
CA VAL A 223 -5.38 39.12 14.32
C VAL A 223 -6.57 38.26 14.72
N ALA A 224 -7.52 38.88 15.51
CA ALA A 224 -8.73 38.19 15.94
C ALA A 224 -9.61 37.74 14.77
N GLU A 225 -9.76 38.58 13.76
CA GLU A 225 -10.51 38.26 12.54
C GLU A 225 -9.87 37.09 11.77
N LYS A 226 -8.57 37.17 11.52
CA LYS A 226 -7.81 36.08 10.82
C LYS A 226 -7.83 34.77 11.62
N GLN A 227 -7.74 34.83 12.97
CA GLN A 227 -7.87 33.70 13.84
C GLN A 227 -9.23 33.03 13.72
N ALA A 228 -10.33 33.80 13.70
CA ALA A 228 -11.69 33.29 13.49
C ALA A 228 -11.85 32.65 12.11
N GLN A 229 -11.29 33.27 11.07
CA GLN A 229 -11.30 32.72 9.71
C GLN A 229 -10.51 31.41 9.62
N ALA A 230 -9.35 31.30 10.30
CA ALA A 230 -8.57 30.06 10.37
C ALA A 230 -9.31 28.94 11.11
N GLN A 231 -9.98 29.24 12.21
CA GLN A 231 -10.84 28.29 12.93
C GLN A 231 -11.97 27.77 12.04
N ALA A 232 -12.65 28.65 11.34
CA ALA A 232 -13.74 28.30 10.40
C ALA A 232 -13.22 27.41 9.25
N LEU A 233 -12.06 27.75 8.67
CA LEU A 233 -11.42 26.96 7.63
C LEU A 233 -11.09 25.54 8.12
N VAL A 234 -10.44 25.41 9.28
CA VAL A 234 -10.05 24.11 9.85
C VAL A 234 -11.29 23.28 10.16
N ALA A 235 -12.34 23.89 10.73
CA ALA A 235 -13.61 23.21 11.04
C ALA A 235 -14.29 22.68 9.76
N ALA A 236 -14.41 23.51 8.72
CA ALA A 236 -15.02 23.11 7.45
C ALA A 236 -14.25 21.98 6.73
N VAL A 237 -12.92 22.04 6.75
CA VAL A 237 -12.07 20.99 6.17
C VAL A 237 -12.19 19.71 6.98
N ARG A 238 -12.19 19.79 8.31
CA ARG A 238 -12.37 18.66 9.21
C ARG A 238 -13.69 17.93 8.98
N GLU A 239 -14.80 18.70 8.91
CA GLU A 239 -16.13 18.16 8.65
C GLU A 239 -16.19 17.42 7.31
N ARG A 240 -15.67 18.03 6.26
CA ARG A 240 -15.62 17.40 4.93
C ARG A 240 -14.81 16.10 4.94
N TRP A 241 -13.64 16.08 5.57
CA TRP A 241 -12.81 14.88 5.66
C TRP A 241 -13.44 13.80 6.52
N ALA A 242 -14.09 14.16 7.63
CA ALA A 242 -14.86 13.24 8.47
C ALA A 242 -16.04 12.64 7.71
N ASN A 243 -16.73 13.45 6.91
CA ASN A 243 -17.82 12.97 6.06
C ASN A 243 -17.35 11.98 5.00
N TYR A 244 -16.20 12.22 4.36
CA TYR A 244 -15.62 11.23 3.44
C TYR A 244 -15.32 9.90 4.15
N LEU A 245 -14.72 9.97 5.34
CA LEU A 245 -14.38 8.77 6.13
C LEU A 245 -15.63 7.96 6.54
N ALA A 246 -16.69 8.66 6.95
CA ALA A 246 -17.93 8.04 7.39
C ALA A 246 -18.76 7.43 6.23
N ASN A 247 -18.56 7.91 5.00
CA ASN A 247 -19.42 7.62 3.85
C ASN A 247 -18.67 7.02 2.65
N LEU A 248 -17.62 6.22 2.87
CA LEU A 248 -16.79 5.67 1.79
C LEU A 248 -17.59 4.88 0.74
N ASP A 249 -18.66 4.20 1.14
CA ASP A 249 -19.49 3.39 0.25
C ASP A 249 -20.66 4.17 -0.38
N ALA A 250 -20.89 5.41 0.07
CA ALA A 250 -21.94 6.25 -0.49
C ALA A 250 -21.60 6.70 -1.92
N PRO A 251 -22.62 6.97 -2.76
CA PRO A 251 -22.41 7.60 -4.04
C PRO A 251 -21.65 8.93 -3.91
N PHE A 252 -20.64 9.12 -4.74
CA PHE A 252 -19.87 10.34 -4.76
C PHE A 252 -20.60 11.40 -5.57
N ALA A 253 -21.00 12.49 -4.89
CA ALA A 253 -21.48 13.70 -5.52
C ALA A 253 -20.34 14.73 -5.53
N PRO A 254 -19.83 15.18 -6.69
CA PRO A 254 -18.87 16.27 -6.73
C PRO A 254 -19.48 17.51 -6.07
N PRO A 255 -18.71 18.30 -5.31
CA PRO A 255 -19.21 19.53 -4.74
C PRO A 255 -19.75 20.43 -5.86
N SER A 256 -20.97 20.92 -5.71
CA SER A 256 -21.54 21.90 -6.63
C SER A 256 -20.59 23.09 -6.72
N PRO A 257 -20.33 23.66 -7.91
CA PRO A 257 -19.57 24.88 -8.02
C PRO A 257 -20.29 25.95 -7.19
N ALA A 258 -19.60 26.45 -6.16
CA ALA A 258 -20.15 27.49 -5.31
C ALA A 258 -20.56 28.68 -6.20
N SER A 259 -21.82 29.06 -6.13
CA SER A 259 -22.34 30.33 -6.67
C SER A 259 -21.77 31.47 -5.82
N GLY A 260 -20.54 31.88 -6.14
CA GLY A 260 -19.87 32.99 -5.46
C GLY A 260 -18.97 33.68 -6.47
N GLY A 261 -19.43 34.83 -6.96
CA GLY A 261 -18.72 35.68 -7.90
C GLY A 261 -17.44 36.24 -7.30
N GLY A 262 -16.36 36.20 -8.09
CA GLY A 262 -15.09 36.83 -7.83
C GLY A 262 -14.19 36.56 -9.04
N ALA A 263 -14.17 37.55 -9.96
CA ALA A 263 -13.33 37.52 -11.15
C ALA A 263 -11.84 37.59 -10.76
N GLY A 264 -11.00 36.79 -11.41
CA GLY A 264 -9.57 37.05 -11.56
C GLY A 264 -8.67 35.94 -11.04
N GLY A 265 -8.16 35.14 -11.97
CA GLY A 265 -7.07 34.20 -11.69
C GLY A 265 -7.05 33.01 -12.64
N GLU A 266 -6.54 33.21 -13.86
CA GLU A 266 -6.25 32.12 -14.79
C GLU A 266 -5.14 31.23 -14.20
N GLY A 267 -5.53 30.15 -13.58
CA GLY A 267 -4.68 29.01 -13.27
C GLY A 267 -5.28 27.79 -13.92
N ARG A 268 -4.86 27.49 -15.15
CA ARG A 268 -5.23 26.29 -15.89
C ARG A 268 -4.70 25.04 -15.17
N ASP A 269 -5.44 24.51 -14.20
CA ASP A 269 -5.39 23.09 -13.86
C ASP A 269 -6.45 22.37 -14.69
N THR A 270 -6.13 22.14 -15.95
CA THR A 270 -6.82 21.16 -16.79
C THR A 270 -6.48 19.77 -16.25
N VAL A 271 -7.15 19.36 -15.16
CA VAL A 271 -7.45 17.95 -14.99
C VAL A 271 -8.35 17.61 -16.18
N ALA A 272 -7.78 16.85 -17.12
CA ALA A 272 -8.47 16.38 -18.30
C ALA A 272 -9.90 16.01 -17.93
N ARG A 273 -10.87 16.67 -18.53
CA ARG A 273 -12.22 16.17 -18.71
C ARG A 273 -12.06 14.85 -19.45
N ALA A 274 -11.82 13.76 -18.71
CA ALA A 274 -12.12 12.44 -19.21
C ALA A 274 -13.60 12.52 -19.60
N SER A 275 -13.83 12.43 -20.88
CA SER A 275 -15.11 12.49 -21.57
C SER A 275 -16.15 11.67 -20.79
N TRP A 276 -17.08 12.34 -20.14
CA TRP A 276 -18.35 11.78 -19.68
C TRP A 276 -19.25 11.55 -20.90
N GLY A 277 -18.79 10.70 -21.81
CA GLY A 277 -19.43 10.32 -23.04
C GLY A 277 -19.48 8.80 -23.14
N GLY A 278 -20.00 8.14 -22.12
CA GLY A 278 -20.48 6.78 -22.17
C GLY A 278 -22.00 6.84 -22.16
N ALA A 279 -22.61 6.46 -23.26
CA ALA A 279 -24.04 6.33 -23.44
C ALA A 279 -24.68 5.69 -22.20
N GLY A 280 -25.80 6.26 -21.74
CA GLY A 280 -26.61 5.74 -20.65
C GLY A 280 -27.07 4.31 -20.97
N GLY A 281 -26.32 3.33 -20.44
CA GLY A 281 -26.74 1.95 -20.30
C GLY A 281 -27.33 1.82 -18.88
N GLU A 282 -28.55 1.37 -18.79
CA GLU A 282 -29.18 0.96 -17.54
C GLU A 282 -28.25 -0.03 -16.82
N GLY A 283 -27.71 0.37 -15.65
CA GLY A 283 -26.87 -0.49 -14.80
C GLY A 283 -25.49 0.05 -14.41
N ALA A 284 -25.11 1.29 -14.73
CA ALA A 284 -23.84 1.86 -14.28
C ALA A 284 -23.86 2.01 -12.75
N VAL A 285 -22.98 1.26 -12.07
CA VAL A 285 -22.78 1.39 -10.61
C VAL A 285 -22.26 2.80 -10.33
N PRO A 286 -22.93 3.60 -9.48
CA PRO A 286 -22.50 4.95 -9.20
C PRO A 286 -21.10 4.95 -8.56
N LEU A 287 -20.27 5.92 -8.96
CA LEU A 287 -18.94 6.11 -8.39
C LEU A 287 -19.07 6.37 -6.88
N THR A 288 -18.42 5.56 -6.06
CA THR A 288 -18.43 5.75 -4.60
C THR A 288 -17.36 6.75 -4.16
N VAL A 289 -17.51 7.29 -2.94
CA VAL A 289 -16.48 8.14 -2.30
C VAL A 289 -15.15 7.40 -2.23
N PHE A 290 -15.17 6.11 -1.89
CA PHE A 290 -13.96 5.27 -1.90
C PHE A 290 -13.29 5.23 -3.26
N ALA A 291 -14.04 4.95 -4.33
CA ALA A 291 -13.50 4.90 -5.68
C ALA A 291 -12.94 6.26 -6.12
N ALA A 292 -13.64 7.36 -5.82
CA ALA A 292 -13.18 8.71 -6.12
C ALA A 292 -11.86 9.07 -5.40
N LEU A 293 -11.69 8.63 -4.15
CA LEU A 293 -10.45 8.80 -3.38
C LEU A 293 -9.32 7.89 -3.88
N ARG A 294 -9.62 6.60 -4.15
CA ARG A 294 -8.69 5.61 -4.69
C ARG A 294 -8.10 6.08 -6.02
N ASP A 295 -8.95 6.53 -6.93
CA ASP A 295 -8.58 6.93 -8.28
C ASP A 295 -8.12 8.41 -8.36
N LYS A 296 -7.96 9.05 -7.17
CA LYS A 296 -7.42 10.42 -7.02
C LYS A 296 -8.26 11.51 -7.70
N GLN A 297 -9.54 11.23 -8.01
CA GLN A 297 -10.50 12.24 -8.49
C GLN A 297 -10.79 13.26 -7.39
N VAL A 298 -10.79 12.81 -6.14
CA VAL A 298 -10.82 13.64 -4.94
C VAL A 298 -9.56 13.41 -4.13
N ARG A 299 -9.05 14.49 -3.53
CA ARG A 299 -7.85 14.41 -2.70
C ARG A 299 -8.08 15.08 -1.36
N VAL A 300 -7.78 14.36 -0.29
CA VAL A 300 -7.66 14.89 1.07
C VAL A 300 -6.22 15.36 1.26
N SER A 301 -5.98 16.67 1.29
CA SER A 301 -4.64 17.23 1.16
C SER A 301 -4.37 18.41 2.09
N TRP A 302 -3.48 18.24 3.08
CA TRP A 302 -2.92 19.34 3.87
C TRP A 302 -2.43 20.51 3.00
N LYS A 303 -1.60 20.22 1.99
CA LYS A 303 -1.00 21.27 1.15
C LYS A 303 -2.01 22.12 0.39
N ARG A 304 -3.10 21.50 -0.12
CA ARG A 304 -4.06 22.15 -1.01
C ARG A 304 -5.22 22.80 -0.26
N GLU A 305 -5.69 22.17 0.83
CA GLU A 305 -6.94 22.54 1.48
C GLU A 305 -6.74 23.33 2.78
N LEU A 306 -5.55 23.19 3.41
CA LEU A 306 -5.23 23.91 4.65
C LEU A 306 -4.01 24.81 4.47
N ARG A 307 -2.82 24.25 4.16
CA ARG A 307 -1.59 25.01 4.13
C ARG A 307 -1.66 26.21 3.19
N ARG A 308 -2.13 26.00 1.96
CA ARG A 308 -2.24 27.09 0.97
C ARG A 308 -3.16 28.21 1.45
N GLU A 309 -4.33 27.84 1.96
CA GLU A 309 -5.33 28.81 2.44
C GLU A 309 -4.83 29.57 3.69
N LEU A 310 -4.17 28.86 4.63
CA LEU A 310 -3.54 29.49 5.79
C LEU A 310 -2.44 30.48 5.37
N HIS A 311 -1.61 30.14 4.38
CA HIS A 311 -0.60 31.07 3.84
C HIS A 311 -1.21 32.28 3.13
N GLN A 312 -2.38 32.15 2.52
CA GLN A 312 -3.12 33.29 1.93
C GLN A 312 -3.78 34.16 3.02
N LEU A 313 -4.21 33.55 4.11
CA LEU A 313 -4.84 34.26 5.22
C LEU A 313 -3.81 35.04 6.05
N PHE A 314 -2.71 34.41 6.40
CA PHE A 314 -1.66 34.99 7.24
C PHE A 314 -0.51 35.54 6.39
N VAL A 315 -0.80 36.57 5.59
CA VAL A 315 0.19 37.30 4.81
C VAL A 315 0.76 38.43 5.66
N GLY A 316 2.08 38.46 5.82
CA GLY A 316 2.81 39.44 6.60
C GLY A 316 3.88 38.77 7.46
N ARG A 317 4.94 39.56 7.78
CA ARG A 317 6.09 39.07 8.55
C ARG A 317 5.67 38.71 10.00
N GLU A 318 4.73 39.47 10.55
CA GLU A 318 4.15 39.29 11.87
C GLU A 318 3.53 37.91 12.10
N TYR A 319 3.05 37.24 11.02
CA TYR A 319 2.40 35.93 11.09
C TYR A 319 3.33 34.74 10.82
N THR A 320 4.61 34.95 10.57
CA THR A 320 5.57 33.92 10.21
C THR A 320 5.59 32.77 11.24
N ARG A 321 5.59 33.09 12.54
CA ARG A 321 5.59 32.07 13.61
C ARG A 321 4.34 31.21 13.65
N ILE A 322 3.18 31.76 13.23
CA ILE A 322 1.93 31.01 13.12
C ILE A 322 2.06 29.93 12.02
N LEU A 323 2.55 30.31 10.83
CA LEU A 323 2.72 29.39 9.71
C LEU A 323 3.76 28.31 10.01
N GLU A 324 4.87 28.69 10.68
CA GLU A 324 5.89 27.73 11.15
C GLU A 324 5.31 26.75 12.19
N ALA A 325 4.46 27.22 13.10
CA ALA A 325 3.78 26.36 14.07
C ALA A 325 2.82 25.38 13.38
N CYS A 326 2.06 25.81 12.39
CA CYS A 326 1.18 24.95 11.61
C CYS A 326 1.96 23.88 10.82
N ASP A 327 3.08 24.26 10.17
CA ASP A 327 3.96 23.31 9.45
C ASP A 327 4.62 22.31 10.43
N ARG A 328 5.02 22.75 11.65
CA ARG A 328 5.54 21.88 12.69
C ARG A 328 4.51 20.88 13.18
N LEU A 329 3.28 21.31 13.52
CA LEU A 329 2.19 20.43 13.92
C LEU A 329 1.92 19.37 12.84
N HIS A 330 1.87 19.78 11.57
CA HIS A 330 1.74 18.84 10.46
C HIS A 330 2.90 17.82 10.43
N GLY A 331 4.15 18.29 10.61
CA GLY A 331 5.33 17.42 10.63
C GLY A 331 5.28 16.39 11.77
N GLU A 332 4.84 16.79 12.96
CA GLU A 332 4.69 15.92 14.13
C GLU A 332 3.61 14.85 13.90
N ILE A 333 2.41 15.26 13.47
CA ILE A 333 1.32 14.33 13.18
C ILE A 333 1.68 13.37 12.03
N LEU A 334 2.44 13.83 11.04
CA LEU A 334 2.88 12.98 9.94
C LEU A 334 3.81 11.84 10.39
N LYS A 335 4.59 12.02 11.46
CA LYS A 335 5.47 10.98 12.01
C LYS A 335 4.70 9.79 12.57
N SER A 336 3.50 10.01 13.12
CA SER A 336 2.62 8.95 13.66
C SER A 336 1.72 8.28 12.60
N ARG A 337 1.95 8.56 11.31
CA ARG A 337 1.12 8.03 10.22
C ARG A 337 1.39 6.55 9.98
N VAL A 338 0.37 5.71 10.16
CA VAL A 338 0.37 4.31 9.76
C VAL A 338 -0.07 4.17 8.31
N PHE A 339 0.61 3.32 7.54
CA PHE A 339 0.22 2.93 6.19
C PHE A 339 0.71 1.53 5.87
N VAL A 340 0.06 0.88 4.92
CA VAL A 340 0.40 -0.46 4.43
C VAL A 340 0.99 -0.32 3.03
N ALA A 341 2.22 -0.79 2.83
CA ALA A 341 2.85 -0.93 1.53
C ALA A 341 2.94 -2.41 1.15
N LEU A 342 2.67 -2.73 -0.11
CA LEU A 342 2.65 -4.10 -0.60
C LEU A 342 3.84 -4.41 -1.51
N HIS A 343 4.39 -5.60 -1.30
CA HIS A 343 5.11 -6.32 -2.34
C HIS A 343 4.63 -7.77 -2.36
N MET A 344 4.75 -8.44 -3.48
CA MET A 344 4.19 -9.79 -3.64
C MET A 344 5.13 -10.65 -4.47
N HIS A 345 5.17 -11.93 -4.11
CA HIS A 345 5.47 -12.99 -5.07
C HIS A 345 4.18 -13.25 -5.85
N ALA A 346 3.95 -12.41 -6.88
CA ALA A 346 2.62 -12.28 -7.46
C ALA A 346 2.19 -13.55 -8.23
N GLY A 347 3.15 -14.31 -8.78
CA GLY A 347 2.86 -15.59 -9.44
C GLY A 347 2.29 -16.66 -8.50
N ASP A 348 2.51 -16.53 -7.20
CA ASP A 348 2.04 -17.46 -6.17
C ASP A 348 0.90 -16.90 -5.32
N GLY A 349 0.51 -15.65 -5.55
CA GLY A 349 -0.48 -14.96 -4.72
C GLY A 349 -0.01 -14.63 -3.30
N ASN A 350 1.29 -14.78 -3.00
CA ASN A 350 1.85 -14.48 -1.69
C ASN A 350 2.14 -12.99 -1.56
N VAL A 351 1.41 -12.33 -0.67
CA VAL A 351 1.44 -10.89 -0.46
C VAL A 351 2.09 -10.57 0.87
N HIS A 352 3.11 -9.73 0.84
CA HIS A 352 3.75 -9.15 2.03
C HIS A 352 3.21 -7.76 2.29
N THR A 353 2.69 -7.55 3.49
CA THR A 353 2.23 -6.26 3.98
C THR A 353 3.31 -5.65 4.86
N ASN A 354 3.76 -4.44 4.51
CA ASN A 354 4.80 -3.74 5.25
C ASN A 354 4.17 -2.51 5.92
N ILE A 355 4.18 -2.49 7.25
CA ILE A 355 3.65 -1.41 8.07
C ILE A 355 4.79 -0.85 8.90
N PRO A 356 5.40 0.30 8.51
CA PRO A 356 6.42 0.94 9.31
C PRO A 356 5.83 1.53 10.60
N VAL A 357 6.51 1.32 11.71
CA VAL A 357 6.08 1.75 13.05
C VAL A 357 7.27 2.38 13.78
N ASN A 358 7.05 3.44 14.55
CA ASN A 358 8.02 3.97 15.48
C ASN A 358 7.98 3.18 16.80
N SER A 359 9.14 2.78 17.34
CA SER A 359 9.23 1.94 18.53
C SER A 359 8.81 2.65 19.81
N ASP A 360 8.85 3.96 19.81
CA ASP A 360 8.51 4.85 20.93
C ASP A 360 7.06 5.39 20.86
N ASP A 361 6.30 5.01 19.82
CA ASP A 361 4.90 5.42 19.64
C ASP A 361 3.96 4.21 19.81
N TYR A 362 3.53 3.97 21.06
CA TYR A 362 2.63 2.86 21.38
C TYR A 362 1.26 2.98 20.70
N ALA A 363 0.73 4.18 20.53
CA ALA A 363 -0.54 4.41 19.83
C ALA A 363 -0.44 4.07 18.32
N MET A 364 0.72 4.37 17.72
CA MET A 364 1.02 3.95 16.35
C MET A 364 1.09 2.43 16.23
N LEU A 365 1.73 1.75 17.18
CA LEU A 365 1.81 0.29 17.24
C LEU A 365 0.41 -0.35 17.36
N GLN A 366 -0.45 0.15 18.24
CA GLN A 366 -1.83 -0.34 18.36
C GLN A 366 -2.63 -0.14 17.07
N THR A 367 -2.48 1.02 16.42
CA THR A 367 -3.12 1.29 15.12
C THR A 367 -2.63 0.32 14.05
N ALA A 368 -1.33 0.00 14.05
CA ALA A 368 -0.75 -0.96 13.11
C ALA A 368 -1.26 -2.39 13.38
N ASN A 369 -1.36 -2.83 14.63
CA ASN A 369 -1.91 -4.13 14.98
C ASN A 369 -3.39 -4.25 14.58
N ALA A 370 -4.19 -3.20 14.78
CA ALA A 370 -5.56 -3.16 14.29
C ALA A 370 -5.64 -3.27 12.76
N ALA A 371 -4.69 -2.68 12.02
CA ALA A 371 -4.59 -2.84 10.58
C ALA A 371 -4.22 -4.28 10.20
N VAL A 372 -3.29 -4.94 10.94
CA VAL A 372 -2.95 -6.36 10.73
C VAL A 372 -4.18 -7.25 10.89
N ALA A 373 -4.97 -7.07 11.94
CA ALA A 373 -6.19 -7.85 12.16
C ALA A 373 -7.18 -7.72 10.97
N ARG A 374 -7.32 -6.52 10.43
CA ARG A 374 -8.15 -6.29 9.23
C ARG A 374 -7.57 -6.95 7.98
N ILE A 375 -6.25 -6.96 7.82
CA ILE A 375 -5.56 -7.62 6.72
C ILE A 375 -5.79 -9.13 6.77
N MET A 376 -5.66 -9.75 7.95
CA MET A 376 -5.90 -11.18 8.14
C MET A 376 -7.36 -11.54 7.83
N LYS A 377 -8.31 -10.74 8.35
CA LYS A 377 -9.73 -10.93 8.02
C LYS A 377 -10.01 -10.80 6.53
N LEU A 378 -9.45 -9.78 5.88
CA LEU A 378 -9.61 -9.58 4.43
C LEU A 378 -9.07 -10.79 3.65
N ALA A 379 -7.92 -11.34 4.04
CA ALA A 379 -7.35 -12.51 3.39
C ALA A 379 -8.28 -13.72 3.50
N THR A 380 -8.79 -14.00 4.69
CA THR A 380 -9.72 -15.14 4.92
C THR A 380 -11.07 -14.94 4.22
N ASP A 381 -11.64 -13.73 4.22
CA ASP A 381 -12.90 -13.40 3.52
C ASP A 381 -12.77 -13.61 1.99
N LEU A 382 -11.56 -13.49 1.45
CA LEU A 382 -11.27 -13.73 0.04
C LEU A 382 -10.91 -15.20 -0.28
N GLY A 383 -11.01 -16.11 0.70
CA GLY A 383 -10.65 -17.51 0.54
C GLY A 383 -9.15 -17.76 0.52
N GLY A 384 -8.36 -16.81 1.04
CA GLY A 384 -6.91 -16.94 1.21
C GLY A 384 -6.51 -17.54 2.56
N VAL A 385 -5.21 -17.61 2.81
CA VAL A 385 -4.63 -18.07 4.08
C VAL A 385 -3.73 -16.99 4.69
N ILE A 386 -3.59 -17.04 6.02
CA ILE A 386 -2.92 -16.00 6.81
C ILE A 386 -1.40 -16.15 6.85
N SER A 387 -0.82 -17.16 6.21
CA SER A 387 0.63 -17.31 6.10
C SER A 387 1.03 -18.08 4.85
N GLY A 388 1.88 -17.46 4.02
CA GLY A 388 2.51 -18.12 2.88
C GLY A 388 3.89 -18.69 3.20
N GLU A 389 4.74 -17.94 3.85
CA GLU A 389 6.13 -18.31 4.13
C GLU A 389 6.63 -17.90 5.53
N HIS A 390 6.02 -16.92 6.21
CA HIS A 390 6.51 -16.44 7.51
C HIS A 390 6.16 -17.36 8.69
N GLY A 391 5.19 -18.27 8.53
CA GLY A 391 4.65 -19.07 9.63
C GLY A 391 3.61 -18.31 10.46
N ILE A 392 3.12 -18.95 11.51
CA ILE A 392 2.05 -18.42 12.36
C ILE A 392 2.62 -17.63 13.53
N GLY A 393 3.68 -18.11 14.15
CA GLY A 393 4.30 -17.47 15.31
C GLY A 393 3.33 -17.29 16.47
N LEU A 394 3.50 -16.15 17.17
CA LEU A 394 2.57 -15.70 18.19
C LEU A 394 1.56 -14.69 17.63
N THR A 395 1.95 -13.94 16.60
CA THR A 395 1.18 -12.81 16.06
C THR A 395 -0.04 -13.25 15.26
N LYS A 396 0.02 -14.42 14.61
CA LYS A 396 -1.08 -14.94 13.78
C LYS A 396 -1.95 -15.99 14.49
N LEU A 397 -1.54 -16.44 15.66
CA LEU A 397 -2.23 -17.50 16.40
C LEU A 397 -3.68 -17.15 16.73
N GLU A 398 -3.96 -15.89 17.00
CA GLU A 398 -5.30 -15.39 17.31
C GLU A 398 -6.28 -15.47 16.12
N PHE A 399 -5.77 -15.53 14.89
CA PHE A 399 -6.55 -15.58 13.66
C PHE A 399 -6.84 -17.02 13.18
N LEU A 400 -6.31 -18.04 13.85
CA LEU A 400 -6.64 -19.44 13.58
C LEU A 400 -7.90 -19.85 14.33
N ASP A 401 -8.71 -20.67 13.69
CA ASP A 401 -9.87 -21.26 14.33
C ASP A 401 -9.49 -22.39 15.33
N ASP A 402 -10.39 -22.69 16.25
CA ASP A 402 -10.15 -23.69 17.29
C ASP A 402 -10.00 -25.10 16.73
N ALA A 403 -10.66 -25.42 15.59
CA ALA A 403 -10.54 -26.74 14.94
C ALA A 403 -9.15 -26.95 14.37
N THR A 404 -8.58 -25.93 13.71
CA THR A 404 -7.20 -25.94 13.20
C THR A 404 -6.19 -26.11 14.34
N LEU A 405 -6.37 -25.37 15.44
CA LEU A 405 -5.50 -25.47 16.62
C LEU A 405 -5.62 -26.82 17.31
N ALA A 406 -6.81 -27.39 17.44
CA ALA A 406 -7.04 -28.71 18.03
C ALA A 406 -6.34 -29.80 17.20
N SER A 407 -6.45 -29.74 15.87
CA SER A 407 -5.79 -30.67 14.95
C SER A 407 -4.25 -30.63 15.10
N PHE A 408 -3.69 -29.43 15.25
CA PHE A 408 -2.26 -29.28 15.49
C PHE A 408 -1.85 -29.78 16.88
N ALA A 409 -2.64 -29.50 17.91
CA ALA A 409 -2.38 -29.97 19.26
C ALA A 409 -2.37 -31.51 19.33
N GLU A 410 -3.27 -32.19 18.61
CA GLU A 410 -3.28 -33.64 18.48
C GLU A 410 -2.02 -34.17 17.78
N TYR A 411 -1.64 -33.55 16.65
CA TYR A 411 -0.40 -33.87 15.95
C TYR A 411 0.81 -33.71 16.87
N LYS A 412 0.94 -32.55 17.55
CA LYS A 412 2.05 -32.27 18.46
C LYS A 412 2.14 -33.28 19.59
N LYS A 413 1.01 -33.65 20.22
CA LYS A 413 0.95 -34.67 21.28
C LYS A 413 1.48 -36.02 20.80
N LYS A 414 1.26 -36.37 19.52
CA LYS A 414 1.77 -37.61 18.92
C LYS A 414 3.27 -37.56 18.69
N VAL A 415 3.82 -36.46 18.15
CA VAL A 415 5.23 -36.34 17.75
C VAL A 415 6.15 -35.87 18.89
N ASP A 416 5.61 -35.12 19.84
CA ASP A 416 6.33 -34.59 21.02
C ASP A 416 5.50 -34.79 22.31
N PRO A 417 5.28 -36.04 22.74
CA PRO A 417 4.45 -36.39 23.89
C PRO A 417 4.93 -35.78 25.20
N HIS A 418 6.20 -35.40 25.28
CA HIS A 418 6.79 -34.79 26.47
C HIS A 418 6.84 -33.24 26.40
N GLY A 419 6.36 -32.63 25.31
CA GLY A 419 6.33 -31.19 25.13
C GLY A 419 7.71 -30.52 25.19
N ARG A 420 8.75 -31.16 24.63
CA ARG A 420 10.13 -30.68 24.68
C ARG A 420 10.49 -29.68 23.61
N PHE A 421 9.80 -29.76 22.43
CA PHE A 421 10.10 -28.91 21.30
C PHE A 421 9.24 -27.63 21.31
N ASN A 422 9.90 -26.48 21.30
CA ASN A 422 9.34 -25.14 21.25
C ASN A 422 8.03 -24.97 22.05
N LYS A 423 8.16 -25.18 23.35
CA LYS A 423 7.03 -25.20 24.28
C LYS A 423 6.20 -23.91 24.23
N GLY A 424 4.90 -24.01 24.17
CA GLY A 424 3.98 -22.88 24.16
C GLY A 424 3.82 -22.20 22.79
N LYS A 425 4.44 -22.72 21.73
CA LYS A 425 4.22 -22.23 20.36
C LYS A 425 3.10 -22.99 19.68
N LEU A 426 2.32 -22.29 18.84
CA LEU A 426 1.22 -22.85 18.05
C LEU A 426 0.13 -23.52 18.91
N MET A 427 0.04 -23.16 20.16
CA MET A 427 -0.98 -23.64 21.12
C MET A 427 -1.45 -22.44 21.96
N ARG A 428 -2.75 -22.41 22.26
CA ARG A 428 -3.36 -21.49 23.23
C ARG A 428 -3.31 -22.06 24.63
#